data_8c14f3d8ef4ce7f4a3811eda5ce7e962
#
_entry.id   8c14f3d8ef4ce7f4a3811eda5ce7e962
#
_cell.length_a   1.000
_cell.length_b   1.000
_cell.length_c   1.000
_cell.angle_alpha   90.00
_cell.angle_beta   90.00
_cell.angle_gamma   90.00
#
_symmetry.space_group_name_H-M   'P 1'
#
loop_
_entity.id
_entity.type
_entity.pdbx_description
1 polymer ?
#
loop_
_entity_poly.entity_id
_entity_poly.type
_entity_poly.pdbx_seq_one_letter_code
_entity_poly.pdbx_strand_id
1 'polypeptide(L)'
;MIGALKVIREYKTYEKGEEIIFATQRGYGDLKGGWEFPGGKIEEGETSQAALQREIMEELDTEISVGELIDTIEYDYPTFHLSMDCFWSEIIKGDLVLKEHEAAKWLTKEKMDSVEWLPADITIVGKIKEALR
;
A
#
# COMPACT_ATOMS: atom_id res chain seq x y z
N MET A 1 14.05 -5.03 4.22
CA MET A 1 12.91 -5.77 3.76
C MET A 1 11.63 -5.07 4.11
N ILE A 2 10.69 -4.98 3.22
CA ILE A 2 9.47 -4.23 3.46
C ILE A 2 8.23 -5.03 3.11
N GLY A 3 7.24 -5.03 3.99
CA GLY A 3 5.92 -5.50 3.66
C GLY A 3 5.12 -4.35 3.10
N ALA A 4 4.74 -4.40 1.84
CA ALA A 4 3.93 -3.37 1.25
C ALA A 4 2.48 -3.77 1.26
N LEU A 5 1.62 -2.77 1.40
CA LEU A 5 0.32 -3.05 1.62
C LEU A 5 -0.58 -2.41 0.71
N LYS A 6 -1.69 -3.08 0.41
CA LYS A 6 -2.72 -2.56 -0.25
C LYS A 6 -3.87 -2.66 0.58
N VAL A 7 -4.54 -1.59 0.85
CA VAL A 7 -5.83 -1.59 1.52
C VAL A 7 -6.90 -1.52 0.45
N ILE A 8 -7.78 -2.52 0.42
CA ILE A 8 -8.86 -2.53 -0.51
C ILE A 8 -10.13 -2.24 0.23
N ARG A 9 -10.91 -1.31 -0.31
CA ARG A 9 -12.16 -1.02 0.28
C ARG A 9 -13.22 -1.13 -0.78
N GLU A 10 -14.22 -1.92 -0.48
CA GLU A 10 -15.23 -2.11 -1.38
C GLU A 10 -16.30 -1.13 -1.17
N TYR A 11 -16.87 -0.54 -2.01
CA TYR A 11 -17.61 0.46 -1.95
C TYR A 11 -18.55 0.86 -2.52
N LYS A 12 -19.29 1.22 -2.18
CA LYS A 12 -20.47 1.87 -2.35
C LYS A 12 -21.40 1.10 -3.12
N THR A 13 -22.30 0.44 -2.52
CA THR A 13 -23.23 -0.49 -3.15
C THR A 13 -23.97 0.13 -4.33
N TYR A 14 -24.31 1.41 -4.25
CA TYR A 14 -24.99 2.05 -5.35
C TYR A 14 -24.07 2.32 -6.54
N GLU A 15 -22.79 2.14 -6.37
CA GLU A 15 -21.83 2.27 -7.45
C GLU A 15 -21.35 0.90 -7.93
N LYS A 16 -22.17 -0.11 -7.71
CA LYS A 16 -21.91 -1.47 -8.19
C LYS A 16 -20.70 -2.13 -7.62
N GLY A 17 -20.37 -1.83 -6.37
CA GLY A 17 -19.25 -2.46 -5.70
C GLY A 17 -17.90 -2.10 -6.32
N GLU A 18 -17.73 -0.88 -6.75
CA GLU A 18 -16.45 -0.42 -7.26
C GLU A 18 -15.38 -0.58 -6.20
N GLU A 19 -14.27 -1.18 -6.57
CA GLU A 19 -13.14 -1.37 -5.67
C GLU A 19 -12.19 -0.20 -5.76
N ILE A 20 -11.69 0.25 -4.60
CA ILE A 20 -10.76 1.37 -4.55
C ILE A 20 -9.56 1.00 -3.70
N ILE A 21 -8.42 1.56 -4.04
CA ILE A 21 -7.14 1.25 -3.40
C ILE A 21 -6.59 2.49 -2.74
N PHE A 22 -6.11 2.33 -1.51
CA PHE A 22 -5.53 3.43 -0.76
C PHE A 22 -4.07 3.63 -1.15
N ALA A 23 -3.71 4.87 -1.45
CA ALA A 23 -2.34 5.24 -1.78
C ALA A 23 -1.93 6.45 -0.96
N THR A 24 -0.65 6.52 -0.60
CA THR A 24 -0.11 7.63 0.19
C THR A 24 1.06 8.27 -0.52
N GLN A 25 1.25 9.56 -0.29
CA GLN A 25 2.38 10.31 -0.82
C GLN A 25 3.43 10.46 0.26
N ARG A 26 4.66 10.06 -0.04
CA ARG A 26 5.75 10.12 0.92
C ARG A 26 6.11 11.57 1.23
N GLY A 27 6.19 11.90 2.50
CA GLY A 27 6.42 13.27 2.97
C GLY A 27 7.86 13.59 3.34
N TYR A 28 8.81 12.64 3.22
CA TYR A 28 10.19 12.85 3.67
C TYR A 28 11.18 11.98 2.91
N GLY A 29 12.45 12.27 3.08
CA GLY A 29 13.54 11.44 2.54
C GLY A 29 13.81 11.68 1.07
N ASP A 30 14.68 10.84 0.51
CA ASP A 30 15.11 10.94 -0.88
C ASP A 30 14.00 10.68 -1.90
N LEU A 31 12.97 9.96 -1.48
CA LEU A 31 11.86 9.60 -2.35
C LEU A 31 10.62 10.45 -2.07
N LYS A 32 10.80 11.60 -1.42
CA LYS A 32 9.73 12.52 -1.10
C LYS A 32 8.91 12.89 -2.33
N GLY A 33 7.61 12.92 -2.17
CA GLY A 33 6.69 13.27 -3.25
C GLY A 33 6.20 12.08 -4.07
N GLY A 34 6.88 10.94 -3.97
CA GLY A 34 6.45 9.74 -4.67
C GLY A 34 5.25 9.08 -4.00
N TRP A 35 4.41 8.46 -4.79
CA TRP A 35 3.24 7.75 -4.28
C TRP A 35 3.57 6.29 -4.07
N GLU A 36 3.02 5.71 -3.03
CA GLU A 36 3.29 4.32 -2.66
C GLU A 36 2.09 3.70 -1.97
N PHE A 37 2.09 2.38 -1.90
CA PHE A 37 1.13 1.68 -1.06
C PHE A 37 1.67 1.69 0.37
N PRO A 38 0.82 1.85 1.38
CA PRO A 38 1.30 1.94 2.75
C PRO A 38 1.94 0.64 3.23
N GLY A 39 2.94 0.75 4.07
CA GLY A 39 3.67 -0.38 4.61
C GLY A 39 4.93 0.07 5.30
N GLY A 40 5.83 -0.85 5.54
CA GLY A 40 7.08 -0.54 6.22
C GLY A 40 8.02 -1.72 6.26
N LYS A 41 8.97 -1.68 7.18
CA LYS A 41 10.02 -2.70 7.29
C LYS A 41 9.56 -3.86 8.17
N ILE A 42 10.00 -5.05 7.81
CA ILE A 42 9.82 -6.24 8.63
C ILE A 42 10.93 -6.24 9.68
N GLU A 43 10.56 -6.36 10.93
CA GLU A 43 11.52 -6.44 12.02
C GLU A 43 11.85 -7.89 12.34
N GLU A 44 12.99 -8.10 13.02
CA GLU A 44 13.43 -9.42 13.36
C GLU A 44 12.36 -10.18 14.14
N GLY A 45 12.09 -11.39 13.72
CA GLY A 45 11.10 -12.25 14.36
C GLY A 45 9.67 -12.06 13.89
N GLU A 46 9.43 -11.08 13.01
CA GLU A 46 8.09 -10.85 12.48
C GLU A 46 7.87 -11.58 11.17
N THR A 47 6.64 -12.01 10.93
CA THR A 47 6.24 -12.40 9.58
C THR A 47 5.93 -11.13 8.79
N SER A 48 5.87 -11.21 7.47
CA SER A 48 5.48 -10.09 6.63
C SER A 48 4.09 -9.58 7.01
N GLN A 49 3.16 -10.49 7.28
CA GLN A 49 1.78 -10.12 7.62
C GLN A 49 1.71 -9.36 8.96
N ALA A 50 2.44 -9.86 9.97
CA ALA A 50 2.47 -9.21 11.28
C ALA A 50 3.13 -7.83 11.21
N ALA A 51 4.22 -7.73 10.43
CA ALA A 51 4.91 -6.47 10.22
C ALA A 51 3.97 -5.44 9.58
N LEU A 52 3.18 -5.90 8.59
CA LEU A 52 2.26 -5.04 7.90
C LEU A 52 1.18 -4.52 8.83
N GLN A 53 0.59 -5.38 9.64
CA GLN A 53 -0.42 -4.99 10.63
C GLN A 53 0.15 -3.96 11.60
N ARG A 54 1.37 -4.17 12.07
CA ARG A 54 2.03 -3.26 13.00
C ARG A 54 2.31 -1.90 12.35
N GLU A 55 2.87 -1.90 11.15
CA GLU A 55 3.21 -0.66 10.46
C GLU A 55 1.97 0.19 10.17
N ILE A 56 0.88 -0.43 9.75
CA ILE A 56 -0.35 0.31 9.49
C ILE A 56 -0.94 0.88 10.78
N MET A 57 -0.84 0.15 11.88
CA MET A 57 -1.28 0.67 13.17
C MET A 57 -0.40 1.87 13.59
N GLU A 58 0.91 1.76 13.43
CA GLU A 58 1.83 2.82 13.81
C GLU A 58 1.69 4.07 12.94
N GLU A 59 1.57 3.88 11.65
CA GLU A 59 1.57 5.01 10.71
C GLU A 59 0.21 5.61 10.44
N LEU A 60 -0.84 4.81 10.48
CA LEU A 60 -2.19 5.25 10.10
C LEU A 60 -3.24 5.05 11.18
N ASP A 61 -2.84 4.57 12.34
CA ASP A 61 -3.73 4.33 13.48
C ASP A 61 -4.95 3.48 13.07
N THR A 62 -4.71 2.46 12.27
CA THR A 62 -5.74 1.64 11.66
C THR A 62 -5.41 0.17 11.78
N GLU A 63 -6.41 -0.63 12.15
CA GLU A 63 -6.29 -2.08 12.23
C GLU A 63 -6.75 -2.70 10.91
N ILE A 64 -5.96 -3.61 10.38
CA ILE A 64 -6.28 -4.27 9.11
C ILE A 64 -6.21 -5.79 9.25
N SER A 65 -6.91 -6.48 8.35
CA SER A 65 -6.69 -7.91 8.13
C SER A 65 -5.87 -8.05 6.86
N VAL A 66 -4.85 -8.92 6.92
CA VAL A 66 -3.97 -9.15 5.77
C VAL A 66 -4.44 -10.43 5.07
N GLY A 67 -4.72 -10.32 3.79
CA GLY A 67 -5.22 -11.42 2.97
C GLY A 67 -4.14 -12.05 2.11
N GLU A 68 -4.48 -12.36 0.88
CA GLU A 68 -3.58 -13.06 -0.02
C GLU A 68 -2.42 -12.21 -0.50
N LEU A 69 -1.28 -12.86 -0.70
CA LEU A 69 -0.12 -12.24 -1.33
C LEU A 69 -0.46 -11.93 -2.79
N ILE A 70 -0.21 -10.69 -3.20
CA ILE A 70 -0.36 -10.30 -4.60
C ILE A 70 0.88 -10.73 -5.37
N ASP A 71 2.05 -10.35 -4.85
CA ASP A 71 3.34 -10.69 -5.44
C ASP A 71 4.45 -10.23 -4.50
N THR A 72 5.66 -10.73 -4.74
CA THR A 72 6.87 -10.24 -4.10
C THR A 72 7.66 -9.49 -5.16
N ILE A 73 7.98 -8.23 -4.91
CA ILE A 73 8.67 -7.37 -5.83
C ILE A 73 10.12 -7.20 -5.38
N GLU A 74 11.05 -7.34 -6.34
CA GLU A 74 12.47 -7.06 -6.12
C GLU A 74 12.82 -5.83 -6.95
N TYR A 75 13.41 -4.82 -6.35
CA TYR A 75 13.77 -3.61 -7.07
C TYR A 75 15.09 -3.03 -6.55
N ASP A 76 15.99 -2.66 -7.46
CA ASP A 76 17.25 -2.05 -7.11
C ASP A 76 17.16 -0.53 -7.28
N TYR A 77 17.12 0.18 -6.15
CA TYR A 77 17.31 1.63 -6.14
C TYR A 77 18.83 1.91 -6.17
N PRO A 78 19.25 3.11 -6.52
CA PRO A 78 20.70 3.40 -6.64
C PRO A 78 21.52 3.07 -5.40
N THR A 79 20.93 3.21 -4.21
CA THR A 79 21.65 3.05 -2.95
C THR A 79 21.24 1.82 -2.14
N PHE A 80 20.21 1.09 -2.55
CA PHE A 80 19.75 -0.09 -1.80
C PHE A 80 18.89 -1.01 -2.66
N HIS A 81 18.83 -2.26 -2.24
CA HIS A 81 17.94 -3.25 -2.84
C HIS A 81 16.66 -3.35 -2.00
N LEU A 82 15.52 -3.33 -2.66
CA LEU A 82 14.23 -3.47 -2.01
C LEU A 82 13.62 -4.82 -2.36
N SER A 83 13.22 -5.58 -1.34
CA SER A 83 12.42 -6.78 -1.50
C SER A 83 11.11 -6.54 -0.77
N MET A 84 9.98 -6.67 -1.47
CA MET A 84 8.72 -6.19 -0.95
C MET A 84 7.60 -7.19 -1.18
N ASP A 85 7.02 -7.69 -0.09
CA ASP A 85 5.85 -8.55 -0.15
C ASP A 85 4.60 -7.68 -0.18
N CYS A 86 3.73 -7.88 -1.16
CA CYS A 86 2.54 -7.07 -1.37
C CYS A 86 1.29 -7.90 -1.14
N PHE A 87 0.45 -7.46 -0.22
CA PHE A 87 -0.75 -8.21 0.18
C PHE A 87 -2.03 -7.44 -0.03
N TRP A 88 -3.07 -8.16 -0.43
CA TRP A 88 -4.43 -7.63 -0.36
C TRP A 88 -4.81 -7.51 1.11
N SER A 89 -5.34 -6.36 1.51
CA SER A 89 -5.71 -6.11 2.91
C SER A 89 -6.99 -5.32 3.02
N GLU A 90 -7.69 -5.51 4.12
CA GLU A 90 -8.94 -4.82 4.41
C GLU A 90 -8.87 -4.09 5.74
N ILE A 91 -9.54 -2.97 5.84
CA ILE A 91 -9.63 -2.22 7.10
C ILE A 91 -10.65 -2.91 8.01
N ILE A 92 -10.23 -3.22 9.23
CA ILE A 92 -11.13 -3.73 10.26
C ILE A 92 -11.65 -2.57 11.09
N LYS A 93 -10.75 -1.65 11.49
CA LYS A 93 -11.11 -0.56 12.37
C LYS A 93 -10.12 0.58 12.22
N GLY A 94 -10.60 1.81 12.23
CA GLY A 94 -9.78 3.00 12.16
C GLY A 94 -10.10 3.87 10.96
N ASP A 95 -9.56 5.09 10.96
CA ASP A 95 -9.92 6.12 9.99
C ASP A 95 -8.78 6.51 9.05
N LEU A 96 -7.70 5.76 9.03
CA LEU A 96 -6.52 6.04 8.21
C LEU A 96 -5.98 7.45 8.49
N VAL A 97 -5.52 7.65 9.72
CA VAL A 97 -4.95 8.93 10.16
C VAL A 97 -3.55 9.10 9.60
N LEU A 98 -3.31 10.16 8.85
CA LEU A 98 -1.99 10.43 8.28
C LEU A 98 -1.09 11.09 9.32
N LYS A 99 0.01 10.43 9.67
CA LYS A 99 0.98 10.95 10.64
C LYS A 99 2.25 11.48 9.97
N GLU A 100 2.70 10.78 8.92
CA GLU A 100 3.96 11.12 8.25
C GLU A 100 3.85 11.35 6.75
N HIS A 101 2.69 11.12 6.19
CA HIS A 101 2.49 11.27 4.75
C HIS A 101 1.96 12.66 4.42
N GLU A 102 2.33 13.20 3.27
CA GLU A 102 1.83 14.50 2.83
C GLU A 102 0.39 14.44 2.36
N ALA A 103 0.02 13.36 1.72
CA ALA A 103 -1.33 13.21 1.15
C ALA A 103 -1.71 11.76 1.02
N ALA A 104 -2.99 11.52 0.80
CA ALA A 104 -3.51 10.19 0.53
C ALA A 104 -4.68 10.29 -0.42
N LYS A 105 -4.89 9.21 -1.18
CA LYS A 105 -6.02 9.13 -2.10
C LYS A 105 -6.56 7.71 -2.14
N TRP A 106 -7.86 7.61 -2.38
CA TRP A 106 -8.48 6.36 -2.76
C TRP A 106 -8.55 6.35 -4.27
N LEU A 107 -7.99 5.34 -4.90
CA LEU A 107 -7.89 5.28 -6.35
C LEU A 107 -8.73 4.14 -6.91
N THR A 108 -9.55 4.47 -7.90
CA THR A 108 -10.27 3.47 -8.68
C THR A 108 -9.32 2.88 -9.71
N LYS A 109 -9.73 1.82 -10.38
CA LYS A 109 -8.94 1.21 -11.45
C LYS A 109 -8.53 2.25 -12.50
N GLU A 110 -9.46 3.11 -12.89
CA GLU A 110 -9.20 4.13 -13.92
C GLU A 110 -8.26 5.23 -13.43
N LYS A 111 -8.19 5.43 -12.12
CA LYS A 111 -7.36 6.48 -11.53
C LYS A 111 -5.99 6.00 -11.07
N MET A 112 -5.71 4.71 -11.21
CA MET A 112 -4.43 4.16 -10.76
C MET A 112 -3.23 4.84 -11.41
N ASP A 113 -3.37 5.33 -12.63
CA ASP A 113 -2.27 6.00 -13.32
C ASP A 113 -2.25 7.52 -13.10
N SER A 114 -3.12 8.05 -12.22
CA SER A 114 -3.21 9.48 -11.99
C SER A 114 -2.17 10.04 -11.02
N VAL A 115 -1.38 9.18 -10.39
CA VAL A 115 -0.35 9.58 -9.44
C VAL A 115 1.01 9.09 -9.90
N GLU A 116 2.09 9.77 -9.43
CA GLU A 116 3.44 9.35 -9.76
C GLU A 116 3.95 8.35 -8.74
N TRP A 117 3.77 7.09 -9.07
CA TRP A 117 4.21 5.99 -8.21
C TRP A 117 5.72 5.93 -8.09
N LEU A 118 6.21 5.55 -6.92
CA LEU A 118 7.61 5.20 -6.76
C LEU A 118 7.94 4.01 -7.67
N PRO A 119 9.16 3.93 -8.18
CA PRO A 119 9.52 2.89 -9.15
C PRO A 119 9.18 1.46 -8.75
N ALA A 120 9.45 1.10 -7.49
CA ALA A 120 9.12 -0.25 -7.02
C ALA A 120 7.62 -0.50 -7.03
N ASP A 121 6.81 0.51 -6.71
CA ASP A 121 5.36 0.36 -6.65
C ASP A 121 4.74 0.24 -8.04
N ILE A 122 5.35 0.86 -9.05
CA ILE A 122 4.87 0.73 -10.43
C ILE A 122 4.82 -0.74 -10.84
N THR A 123 5.77 -1.53 -10.37
CA THR A 123 5.86 -2.93 -10.78
C THR A 123 4.67 -3.77 -10.36
N ILE A 124 3.94 -3.34 -9.32
CA ILE A 124 2.77 -4.09 -8.85
C ILE A 124 1.46 -3.49 -9.34
N VAL A 125 1.46 -2.24 -9.80
CA VAL A 125 0.25 -1.53 -10.22
C VAL A 125 -0.52 -2.29 -11.32
N GLY A 126 0.19 -2.88 -12.27
CA GLY A 126 -0.44 -3.64 -13.33
C GLY A 126 -1.26 -4.82 -12.81
N LYS A 127 -0.71 -5.57 -11.87
CA LYS A 127 -1.39 -6.72 -11.28
C LYS A 127 -2.62 -6.29 -10.49
N ILE A 128 -2.52 -5.16 -9.82
CA ILE A 128 -3.63 -4.63 -9.05
C ILE A 128 -4.76 -4.22 -9.99
N LYS A 129 -4.43 -3.51 -11.06
CA LYS A 129 -5.43 -3.08 -12.04
C LYS A 129 -6.15 -4.26 -12.66
N GLU A 130 -5.44 -5.33 -12.96
CA GLU A 130 -6.05 -6.52 -13.53
C GLU A 130 -7.05 -7.18 -12.58
N ALA A 131 -6.82 -7.08 -11.28
CA ALA A 131 -7.68 -7.70 -10.28
C ALA A 131 -8.87 -6.83 -9.89
N LEU A 132 -8.84 -5.53 -10.18
CA LEU A 132 -9.91 -4.61 -9.81
C LEU A 132 -11.07 -4.64 -10.80
N ARG A 133 -12.25 -4.37 -10.28
CA ARG A 133 -13.44 -4.21 -11.09
C ARG A 133 -13.64 -2.77 -11.52
#